data_4bf6e2647c427128c63bd975deef1c88
#
_entry.id   4bf6e2647c427128c63bd975deef1c88
#
_cell.length_a   1.000
_cell.length_b   1.000
_cell.length_c   1.000
_cell.angle_alpha   90.00
_cell.angle_beta   90.00
_cell.angle_gamma   90.00
#
_symmetry.space_group_name_H-M   'P 1'
#
loop_
_entity.id
_entity.type
_entity.pdbx_description
1 polymer ?
#
loop_
_entity_poly.entity_id
_entity_poly.type
_entity_poly.pdbx_seq_one_letter_code
_entity_poly.pdbx_strand_id
1 'polypeptide(L)'
;VAETTLAGRLLDRLQPGMLCLADRGFVGFGLWRAACATNADLLWRLRANQVFACETVLPDGSCLSHLYVSPAHRRRREGGVLVRVIDYRLDGVPAAEPVYRLIAALLDPTTAPAGGLAALYQERWEAEVLFAEIKVTLPGRRLMLRSRRADLVEQEVYGLLLVHFALRHLMIRARQALEATPTLSAP
;
A
#
# COMPACT_ATOMS: atom_id res chain seq x y z
N VAL A 1 -14.04 -15.04 -7.00
CA VAL A 1 -13.51 -14.98 -5.62
C VAL A 1 -13.22 -13.52 -5.31
N ALA A 2 -13.67 -13.01 -4.14
CA ALA A 2 -13.43 -11.63 -3.76
C ALA A 2 -11.92 -11.40 -3.44
N GLU A 3 -11.39 -10.22 -3.76
CA GLU A 3 -9.99 -9.86 -3.49
C GLU A 3 -9.61 -10.02 -2.01
N THR A 4 -10.52 -9.67 -1.11
CA THR A 4 -10.33 -9.84 0.34
C THR A 4 -10.16 -11.30 0.76
N THR A 5 -10.84 -12.24 0.07
CA THR A 5 -10.66 -13.68 0.29
C THR A 5 -9.28 -14.15 -0.18
N LEU A 6 -8.81 -13.63 -1.31
CA LEU A 6 -7.47 -13.93 -1.82
C LEU A 6 -6.40 -13.32 -0.91
N ALA A 7 -6.59 -12.08 -0.45
CA ALA A 7 -5.69 -11.44 0.51
C ALA A 7 -5.55 -12.28 1.79
N GLY A 8 -6.64 -12.83 2.31
CA GLY A 8 -6.60 -13.73 3.46
C GLY A 8 -5.69 -14.94 3.27
N ARG A 9 -5.59 -15.48 2.05
CA ARG A 9 -4.68 -16.60 1.72
C ARG A 9 -3.21 -16.20 1.64
N LEU A 10 -2.92 -14.91 1.49
CA LEU A 10 -1.55 -14.40 1.42
C LEU A 10 -0.99 -14.04 2.80
N LEU A 11 -1.81 -14.00 3.85
CA LEU A 11 -1.37 -13.64 5.19
C LEU A 11 -0.26 -14.56 5.70
N ASP A 12 -0.29 -15.85 5.36
CA ASP A 12 0.76 -16.81 5.74
C ASP A 12 2.16 -16.46 5.18
N ARG A 13 2.23 -15.54 4.23
CA ARG A 13 3.48 -15.03 3.66
C ARG A 13 4.04 -13.82 4.41
N LEU A 14 3.23 -13.19 5.25
CA LEU A 14 3.66 -12.07 6.08
C LEU A 14 4.49 -12.58 7.25
N GLN A 15 5.60 -11.91 7.51
CA GLN A 15 6.55 -12.28 8.57
C GLN A 15 6.93 -11.03 9.38
N PRO A 16 7.39 -11.20 10.63
CA PRO A 16 7.96 -10.10 11.41
C PRO A 16 9.06 -9.36 10.63
N GLY A 17 9.08 -8.04 10.70
CA GLY A 17 9.99 -7.18 9.96
C GLY A 17 9.53 -6.82 8.54
N MET A 18 8.39 -7.35 8.08
CA MET A 18 7.72 -6.90 6.86
C MET A 18 6.72 -5.80 7.18
N LEU A 19 6.58 -4.84 6.28
CA LEU A 19 5.49 -3.86 6.31
C LEU A 19 4.49 -4.17 5.20
N CYS A 20 3.25 -4.46 5.59
CA CYS A 20 2.16 -4.74 4.67
C CYS A 20 1.37 -3.46 4.38
N LEU A 21 1.44 -2.99 3.15
CA LEU A 21 0.62 -1.89 2.64
C LEU A 21 -0.66 -2.44 2.01
N ALA A 22 -1.82 -1.87 2.36
CA ALA A 22 -3.07 -2.26 1.72
C ALA A 22 -3.96 -1.04 1.41
N ASP A 23 -4.73 -1.16 0.33
CA ASP A 23 -5.67 -0.12 -0.07
C ASP A 23 -7.00 -0.24 0.69
N ARG A 24 -7.82 0.81 0.55
CA ARG A 24 -9.14 0.97 1.18
C ARG A 24 -10.12 -0.19 0.95
N GLY A 25 -9.88 -1.02 -0.08
CA GLY A 25 -10.68 -2.20 -0.38
C GLY A 25 -10.49 -3.35 0.61
N PHE A 26 -9.36 -3.39 1.31
CA PHE A 26 -8.99 -4.50 2.19
C PHE A 26 -9.33 -4.27 3.65
N VAL A 27 -9.70 -3.04 4.03
CA VAL A 27 -9.95 -2.71 5.44
C VAL A 27 -11.21 -3.39 5.95
N GLY A 28 -11.00 -4.32 6.87
CA GLY A 28 -12.04 -5.03 7.60
C GLY A 28 -11.47 -5.62 8.89
N PHE A 29 -12.26 -5.63 9.96
CA PHE A 29 -11.83 -6.08 11.28
C PHE A 29 -11.21 -7.49 11.26
N GLY A 30 -11.85 -8.44 10.56
CA GLY A 30 -11.37 -9.83 10.49
C GLY A 30 -10.00 -9.94 9.82
N LEU A 31 -9.83 -9.30 8.65
CA LEU A 31 -8.58 -9.33 7.90
C LEU A 31 -7.48 -8.58 8.65
N TRP A 32 -7.77 -7.41 9.23
CA TRP A 32 -6.83 -6.66 10.05
C TRP A 32 -6.31 -7.48 11.23
N ARG A 33 -7.23 -8.10 12.02
CA ARG A 33 -6.85 -8.92 13.16
C ARG A 33 -6.01 -10.13 12.76
N ALA A 34 -6.37 -10.79 11.64
CA ALA A 34 -5.60 -11.92 11.12
C ALA A 34 -4.20 -11.47 10.65
N ALA A 35 -4.10 -10.30 10.00
CA ALA A 35 -2.81 -9.75 9.60
C ALA A 35 -1.94 -9.35 10.81
N CYS A 36 -2.51 -8.75 11.86
CA CYS A 36 -1.79 -8.47 13.10
C CYS A 36 -1.20 -9.75 13.75
N ALA A 37 -1.89 -10.88 13.63
CA ALA A 37 -1.43 -12.15 14.20
C ALA A 37 -0.15 -12.69 13.53
N THR A 38 0.24 -12.18 12.36
CA THR A 38 1.49 -12.53 11.68
C THR A 38 2.72 -11.83 12.27
N ASN A 39 2.52 -10.84 13.15
CA ASN A 39 3.54 -9.93 13.67
C ASN A 39 4.25 -9.10 12.59
N ALA A 40 3.68 -8.97 11.40
CA ALA A 40 4.11 -8.00 10.42
C ALA A 40 3.53 -6.62 10.77
N ASP A 41 4.23 -5.56 10.40
CA ASP A 41 3.73 -4.20 10.50
C ASP A 41 2.67 -3.93 9.42
N LEU A 42 1.64 -3.18 9.77
CA LEU A 42 0.52 -2.89 8.88
C LEU A 42 0.35 -1.39 8.70
N LEU A 43 0.14 -0.96 7.46
CA LEU A 43 -0.18 0.42 7.11
C LEU A 43 -1.23 0.42 6.00
N TRP A 44 -2.51 0.56 6.36
CA TRP A 44 -3.63 0.40 5.45
C TRP A 44 -4.42 1.70 5.29
N ARG A 45 -4.86 1.98 4.06
CA ARG A 45 -5.69 3.13 3.77
C ARG A 45 -7.15 2.86 4.12
N LEU A 46 -7.79 3.84 4.75
CA LEU A 46 -9.21 3.83 5.06
C LEU A 46 -10.05 4.48 3.96
N ARG A 47 -11.33 4.13 3.92
CA ARG A 47 -12.32 4.90 3.16
C ARG A 47 -12.62 6.21 3.90
N ALA A 48 -12.88 7.28 3.15
CA ALA A 48 -13.14 8.60 3.72
C ALA A 48 -14.34 8.64 4.70
N ASN A 49 -15.32 7.75 4.52
CA ASN A 49 -16.50 7.64 5.37
C ASN A 49 -16.29 6.83 6.67
N GLN A 50 -15.12 6.25 6.87
CA GLN A 50 -14.80 5.53 8.12
C GLN A 50 -14.36 6.52 9.18
N VAL A 51 -15.18 6.65 10.24
CA VAL A 51 -14.91 7.57 11.35
C VAL A 51 -14.32 6.78 12.51
N PHE A 52 -13.14 7.23 12.96
CA PHE A 52 -12.48 6.77 14.17
C PHE A 52 -12.58 7.84 15.26
N ALA A 53 -12.92 7.42 16.48
CA ALA A 53 -12.86 8.32 17.62
C ALA A 53 -11.39 8.44 18.03
N CYS A 54 -10.86 9.65 18.07
CA CYS A 54 -9.54 9.89 18.61
C CYS A 54 -9.60 9.75 20.14
N GLU A 55 -8.88 8.76 20.67
CA GLU A 55 -8.82 8.52 22.12
C GLU A 55 -7.61 9.23 22.75
N THR A 56 -6.49 9.26 22.02
CA THR A 56 -5.26 9.93 22.46
C THR A 56 -4.57 10.56 21.27
N VAL A 57 -4.33 11.86 21.31
CA VAL A 57 -3.54 12.56 20.30
C VAL A 57 -2.05 12.33 20.58
N LEU A 58 -1.30 11.96 19.57
CA LEU A 58 0.14 11.75 19.64
C LEU A 58 0.91 13.01 19.23
N PRO A 59 2.20 13.15 19.64
CA PRO A 59 2.99 14.36 19.39
C PRO A 59 3.14 14.75 17.92
N ASP A 60 3.03 13.80 17.00
CA ASP A 60 3.13 14.00 15.55
C ASP A 60 1.78 14.29 14.87
N GLY A 61 0.73 14.55 15.66
CA GLY A 61 -0.60 14.87 15.17
C GLY A 61 -1.46 13.65 14.80
N SER A 62 -0.89 12.44 14.80
CA SER A 62 -1.66 11.21 14.67
C SER A 62 -2.43 10.87 15.94
N CYS A 63 -3.32 9.89 15.91
CA CYS A 63 -4.10 9.58 17.08
C CYS A 63 -4.29 8.07 17.29
N LEU A 64 -4.35 7.64 18.54
CA LEU A 64 -4.72 6.29 18.91
C LEU A 64 -6.24 6.13 18.92
N SER A 65 -6.70 5.02 18.40
CA SER A 65 -8.11 4.65 18.33
C SER A 65 -8.26 3.14 18.35
N HIS A 66 -9.50 2.65 18.32
CA HIS A 66 -9.77 1.22 18.21
C HIS A 66 -10.59 0.90 16.96
N LEU A 67 -10.18 -0.16 16.28
CA LEU A 67 -10.96 -0.80 15.22
C LEU A 67 -11.86 -1.87 15.84
N TYR A 68 -13.16 -1.80 15.58
CA TYR A 68 -14.16 -2.72 16.13
C TYR A 68 -14.82 -3.55 15.04
N VAL A 69 -15.30 -4.74 15.41
CA VAL A 69 -16.00 -5.64 14.48
C VAL A 69 -17.31 -5.06 13.98
N SER A 70 -17.99 -4.25 14.80
CA SER A 70 -19.26 -3.63 14.44
C SER A 70 -19.53 -2.33 15.23
N PRO A 71 -20.48 -1.49 14.79
CA PRO A 71 -20.90 -0.31 15.54
C PRO A 71 -21.43 -0.62 16.95
N ALA A 72 -22.03 -1.82 17.15
CA ALA A 72 -22.50 -2.24 18.47
C ALA A 72 -21.33 -2.49 19.43
N HIS A 73 -20.27 -3.19 18.99
CA HIS A 73 -19.06 -3.42 19.77
C HIS A 73 -18.34 -2.10 20.06
N ARG A 74 -18.31 -1.17 19.09
CA ARG A 74 -17.76 0.17 19.31
C ARG A 74 -18.50 0.92 20.42
N ARG A 75 -19.85 0.89 20.45
CA ARG A 75 -20.63 1.53 21.51
C ARG A 75 -20.35 0.95 22.90
N ARG A 76 -20.12 -0.36 22.97
CA ARG A 76 -19.81 -1.06 24.22
C ARG A 76 -18.31 -1.03 24.58
N ARG A 77 -17.45 -0.59 23.65
CA ARG A 77 -15.98 -0.64 23.74
C ARG A 77 -15.45 -2.06 23.98
N GLU A 78 -16.08 -3.04 23.36
CA GLU A 78 -15.74 -4.46 23.52
C GLU A 78 -14.98 -5.02 22.32
N GLY A 79 -13.87 -5.72 22.57
CA GLY A 79 -13.14 -6.47 21.54
C GLY A 79 -12.50 -5.60 20.45
N GLY A 80 -12.22 -4.33 20.73
CA GLY A 80 -11.50 -3.47 19.82
C GLY A 80 -10.02 -3.81 19.71
N VAL A 81 -9.45 -3.62 18.53
CA VAL A 81 -8.00 -3.71 18.29
C VAL A 81 -7.45 -2.29 18.24
N LEU A 82 -6.45 -2.00 19.07
CA LEU A 82 -5.78 -0.71 19.09
C LEU A 82 -5.10 -0.46 17.75
N VAL A 83 -5.32 0.73 17.20
CA VAL A 83 -4.74 1.18 15.93
C VAL A 83 -4.31 2.63 16.06
N ARG A 84 -3.33 3.02 15.28
CA ARG A 84 -2.96 4.41 15.11
C ARG A 84 -3.59 4.94 13.83
N VAL A 85 -4.26 6.08 13.91
CA VAL A 85 -4.91 6.76 12.80
C VAL A 85 -4.05 7.96 12.40
N ILE A 86 -3.75 8.07 11.12
CA ILE A 86 -2.93 9.12 10.53
C ILE A 86 -3.74 9.79 9.43
N ASP A 87 -4.03 11.08 9.61
CA ASP A 87 -4.65 11.90 8.59
C ASP A 87 -3.59 12.76 7.91
N TYR A 88 -3.58 12.80 6.58
CA TYR A 88 -2.66 13.65 5.82
C TYR A 88 -3.34 14.23 4.57
N ARG A 89 -2.73 15.25 3.99
CA ARG A 89 -3.16 15.91 2.75
C ARG A 89 -2.04 15.87 1.74
N LEU A 90 -2.40 15.95 0.47
CA LEU A 90 -1.47 16.10 -0.63
C LEU A 90 -1.62 17.50 -1.18
N ASP A 91 -0.66 18.37 -0.86
CA ASP A 91 -0.66 19.74 -1.33
C ASP A 91 -0.17 19.78 -2.79
N GLY A 92 -0.81 20.65 -3.60
CA GLY A 92 -0.41 20.85 -4.99
C GLY A 92 -0.77 19.73 -5.97
N VAL A 93 -1.49 18.68 -5.52
CA VAL A 93 -1.94 17.59 -6.39
C VAL A 93 -3.37 17.86 -6.87
N PRO A 94 -3.58 18.10 -8.19
CA PRO A 94 -4.93 18.29 -8.73
C PRO A 94 -5.82 17.07 -8.45
N ALA A 95 -7.06 17.31 -8.07
CA ALA A 95 -8.06 16.27 -7.76
C ALA A 95 -7.70 15.32 -6.58
N ALA A 96 -6.75 15.71 -5.72
CA ALA A 96 -6.50 14.98 -4.49
C ALA A 96 -7.74 14.99 -3.58
N GLU A 97 -7.93 13.90 -2.81
CA GLU A 97 -8.97 13.87 -1.77
C GLU A 97 -8.65 14.94 -0.69
N PRO A 98 -9.66 15.55 -0.07
CA PRO A 98 -9.45 16.58 0.96
C PRO A 98 -8.60 16.08 2.14
N VAL A 99 -8.74 14.81 2.49
CA VAL A 99 -7.97 14.12 3.54
C VAL A 99 -7.81 12.66 3.16
N TYR A 100 -6.59 12.17 3.29
CA TYR A 100 -6.25 10.76 3.23
C TYR A 100 -6.10 10.25 4.66
N ARG A 101 -6.66 9.07 4.93
CA ARG A 101 -6.60 8.45 6.25
C ARG A 101 -5.98 7.08 6.18
N LEU A 102 -4.98 6.85 7.03
CA LEU A 102 -4.33 5.55 7.21
C LEU A 102 -4.61 5.03 8.61
N ILE A 103 -4.62 3.70 8.73
CA ILE A 103 -4.46 3.01 10.02
C ILE A 103 -3.15 2.25 10.02
N ALA A 104 -2.46 2.25 11.15
CA ALA A 104 -1.19 1.58 11.34
C ALA A 104 -1.21 0.70 12.58
N ALA A 105 -0.48 -0.43 12.52
CA ALA A 105 -0.14 -1.23 13.68
C ALA A 105 1.07 -0.65 14.43
N LEU A 106 1.85 0.22 13.77
CA LEU A 106 2.99 0.98 14.32
C LEU A 106 2.47 2.10 15.23
N LEU A 107 2.38 1.84 16.53
CA LEU A 107 1.74 2.74 17.49
C LEU A 107 2.65 3.87 17.99
N ASP A 108 3.97 3.67 17.99
CA ASP A 108 4.94 4.63 18.49
C ASP A 108 5.31 5.67 17.42
N PRO A 109 5.01 6.96 17.64
CA PRO A 109 5.33 8.03 16.69
C PRO A 109 6.81 8.37 16.60
N THR A 110 7.63 7.96 17.57
CA THR A 110 9.08 8.21 17.57
C THR A 110 9.79 7.24 16.64
N THR A 111 9.36 5.99 16.61
CA THR A 111 9.90 4.94 15.74
C THR A 111 9.38 5.07 14.31
N ALA A 112 8.11 5.45 14.16
CA ALA A 112 7.44 5.57 12.86
C ALA A 112 6.64 6.88 12.78
N PRO A 113 7.28 8.02 12.47
CA PRO A 113 6.60 9.32 12.37
C PRO A 113 5.48 9.32 11.33
N ALA A 114 4.36 10.00 11.62
CA ALA A 114 3.18 10.05 10.73
C ALA A 114 3.51 10.53 9.31
N GLY A 115 4.35 11.57 9.19
CA GLY A 115 4.79 12.08 7.90
C GLY A 115 5.59 11.06 7.09
N GLY A 116 6.47 10.29 7.75
CA GLY A 116 7.22 9.21 7.12
C GLY A 116 6.31 8.08 6.62
N LEU A 117 5.34 7.67 7.44
CA LEU A 117 4.35 6.64 7.04
C LEU A 117 3.46 7.12 5.90
N ALA A 118 3.05 8.39 5.89
CA ALA A 118 2.27 8.98 4.80
C ALA A 118 3.07 9.01 3.49
N ALA A 119 4.33 9.45 3.53
CA ALA A 119 5.23 9.45 2.38
C ALA A 119 5.44 8.03 1.84
N LEU A 120 5.76 7.09 2.71
CA LEU A 120 5.93 5.68 2.33
C LEU A 120 4.66 5.08 1.71
N TYR A 121 3.48 5.41 2.24
CA TYR A 121 2.24 4.94 1.65
C TYR A 121 2.02 5.50 0.24
N GLN A 122 2.48 6.70 -0.06
CA GLN A 122 2.40 7.26 -1.42
C GLN A 122 3.26 6.48 -2.42
N GLU A 123 4.39 5.93 -2.01
CA GLU A 123 5.22 5.08 -2.87
C GLU A 123 4.49 3.82 -3.36
N ARG A 124 3.43 3.38 -2.65
CA ARG A 124 2.53 2.32 -3.12
C ARG A 124 1.94 2.59 -4.51
N TRP A 125 1.79 3.88 -4.89
CA TRP A 125 1.32 4.27 -6.21
C TRP A 125 2.21 3.73 -7.34
N GLU A 126 3.48 3.52 -7.08
CA GLU A 126 4.40 2.89 -8.05
C GLU A 126 3.96 1.46 -8.42
N ALA A 127 3.36 0.72 -7.49
CA ALA A 127 2.82 -0.60 -7.79
C ALA A 127 1.61 -0.52 -8.75
N GLU A 128 0.76 0.49 -8.63
CA GLU A 128 -0.35 0.71 -9.57
C GLU A 128 0.16 1.09 -10.96
N VAL A 129 1.17 1.94 -11.04
CA VAL A 129 1.85 2.30 -12.30
C VAL A 129 2.47 1.05 -12.92
N LEU A 130 3.17 0.24 -12.14
CA LEU A 130 3.72 -1.05 -12.57
C LEU A 130 2.64 -1.95 -13.19
N PHE A 131 1.51 -2.13 -12.52
CA PHE A 131 0.41 -2.94 -13.04
C PHE A 131 -0.20 -2.33 -14.32
N ALA A 132 -0.32 -1.01 -14.41
CA ALA A 132 -0.78 -0.34 -15.60
C ALA A 132 0.20 -0.52 -16.78
N GLU A 133 1.50 -0.40 -16.53
CA GLU A 133 2.53 -0.64 -17.53
C GLU A 133 2.48 -2.09 -18.06
N ILE A 134 2.39 -3.08 -17.17
CA ILE A 134 2.31 -4.49 -17.58
C ILE A 134 1.03 -4.79 -18.35
N LYS A 135 -0.11 -4.25 -17.90
CA LYS A 135 -1.42 -4.57 -18.49
C LYS A 135 -1.72 -3.86 -19.80
N VAL A 136 -1.20 -2.67 -19.98
CA VAL A 136 -1.61 -1.77 -21.08
C VAL A 136 -0.42 -1.31 -21.91
N THR A 137 0.61 -0.77 -21.28
CA THR A 137 1.69 -0.06 -21.97
C THR A 137 2.64 -1.02 -22.70
N LEU A 138 3.12 -2.07 -22.03
CA LEU A 138 4.03 -3.03 -22.64
C LEU A 138 3.41 -3.81 -23.81
N PRO A 139 2.16 -4.31 -23.72
CA PRO A 139 1.53 -4.99 -24.85
C PRO A 139 1.04 -4.07 -25.96
N GLY A 140 1.03 -2.72 -25.75
CA GLY A 140 0.44 -1.75 -26.67
C GLY A 140 -1.08 -1.88 -26.86
N ARG A 141 -1.70 -2.77 -26.11
CA ARG A 141 -3.15 -3.05 -26.07
C ARG A 141 -3.49 -3.70 -24.73
N ARG A 142 -4.79 -3.80 -24.40
CA ARG A 142 -5.20 -4.52 -23.20
C ARG A 142 -4.65 -5.95 -23.20
N LEU A 143 -3.90 -6.30 -22.15
CA LEU A 143 -3.33 -7.62 -21.99
C LEU A 143 -4.43 -8.69 -21.97
N MET A 144 -4.32 -9.66 -22.85
CA MET A 144 -5.13 -10.88 -22.84
C MET A 144 -4.18 -12.08 -22.78
N LEU A 145 -4.22 -12.80 -21.67
CA LEU A 145 -3.51 -14.07 -21.54
C LEU A 145 -4.13 -15.07 -22.54
N ARG A 146 -3.30 -15.73 -23.31
CA ARG A 146 -3.73 -16.63 -24.40
C ARG A 146 -3.92 -18.07 -23.94
N SER A 147 -3.19 -18.44 -22.90
CA SER A 147 -3.20 -19.81 -22.37
C SER A 147 -4.45 -20.08 -21.56
N ARG A 148 -4.93 -21.31 -21.68
CA ARG A 148 -6.07 -21.82 -20.90
C ARG A 148 -5.66 -22.77 -19.77
N ARG A 149 -4.40 -23.18 -19.76
CA ARG A 149 -3.81 -24.03 -18.72
C ARG A 149 -3.15 -23.15 -17.67
N ALA A 150 -3.31 -23.50 -16.40
CA ALA A 150 -2.83 -22.69 -15.28
C ALA A 150 -1.29 -22.49 -15.29
N ASP A 151 -0.54 -23.55 -15.60
CA ASP A 151 0.93 -23.53 -15.72
C ASP A 151 1.43 -22.59 -16.83
N LEU A 152 0.76 -22.58 -17.97
CA LEU A 152 1.11 -21.70 -19.09
C LEU A 152 0.68 -20.24 -18.82
N VAL A 153 -0.43 -20.01 -18.12
CA VAL A 153 -0.82 -18.67 -17.67
C VAL A 153 0.22 -18.11 -16.71
N GLU A 154 0.73 -18.94 -15.80
CA GLU A 154 1.80 -18.54 -14.88
C GLU A 154 3.07 -18.17 -15.63
N GLN A 155 3.46 -18.95 -16.63
CA GLN A 155 4.61 -18.63 -17.50
C GLN A 155 4.43 -17.31 -18.26
N GLU A 156 3.24 -17.05 -18.81
CA GLU A 156 2.94 -15.77 -19.47
C GLU A 156 3.09 -14.59 -18.51
N VAL A 157 2.59 -14.73 -17.28
CA VAL A 157 2.71 -13.69 -16.24
C VAL A 157 4.17 -13.46 -15.87
N TYR A 158 4.95 -14.51 -15.62
CA TYR A 158 6.39 -14.38 -15.33
C TYR A 158 7.16 -13.77 -16.49
N GLY A 159 6.83 -14.16 -17.74
CA GLY A 159 7.44 -13.55 -18.92
C GLY A 159 7.22 -12.04 -18.99
N LEU A 160 6.00 -11.57 -18.71
CA LEU A 160 5.69 -10.15 -18.66
C LEU A 160 6.45 -9.42 -17.55
N LEU A 161 6.53 -10.02 -16.36
CA LEU A 161 7.28 -9.47 -15.23
C LEU A 161 8.76 -9.36 -15.54
N LEU A 162 9.36 -10.36 -16.18
CA LEU A 162 10.77 -10.35 -16.59
C LEU A 162 11.06 -9.25 -17.61
N VAL A 163 10.21 -9.09 -18.62
CA VAL A 163 10.35 -8.02 -19.62
C VAL A 163 10.25 -6.64 -18.94
N HIS A 164 9.25 -6.46 -18.08
CA HIS A 164 9.09 -5.22 -17.33
C HIS A 164 10.33 -4.91 -16.48
N PHE A 165 10.82 -5.89 -15.72
CA PHE A 165 12.02 -5.75 -14.89
C PHE A 165 13.25 -5.36 -15.73
N ALA A 166 13.47 -6.03 -16.87
CA ALA A 166 14.59 -5.74 -17.77
C ALA A 166 14.53 -4.31 -18.31
N LEU A 167 13.34 -3.86 -18.75
CA LEU A 167 13.14 -2.50 -19.25
C LEU A 167 13.38 -1.45 -18.15
N ARG A 168 12.83 -1.65 -16.96
CA ARG A 168 13.05 -0.75 -15.82
C ARG A 168 14.54 -0.68 -15.45
N HIS A 169 15.22 -1.81 -15.43
CA HIS A 169 16.66 -1.84 -15.16
C HIS A 169 17.47 -1.05 -16.20
N LEU A 170 17.15 -1.22 -17.50
CA LEU A 170 17.77 -0.44 -18.57
C LEU A 170 17.52 1.06 -18.44
N MET A 171 16.28 1.46 -18.11
CA MET A 171 15.92 2.86 -17.89
C MET A 171 16.70 3.48 -16.73
N ILE A 172 16.82 2.78 -15.60
CA ILE A 172 17.61 3.23 -14.44
C ILE A 172 19.07 3.40 -14.83
N ARG A 173 19.67 2.45 -15.52
CA ARG A 173 21.06 2.54 -15.97
C ARG A 173 21.28 3.67 -16.97
N ALA A 174 20.35 3.87 -17.90
CA ALA A 174 20.41 4.99 -18.85
C ALA A 174 20.36 6.35 -18.13
N ARG A 175 19.47 6.48 -17.14
CA ARG A 175 19.38 7.68 -16.31
C ARG A 175 20.68 7.94 -15.53
N GLN A 176 21.24 6.93 -14.87
CA GLN A 176 22.49 7.04 -14.14
C GLN A 176 23.67 7.43 -15.07
N ALA A 177 23.70 6.89 -16.30
CA ALA A 177 24.71 7.27 -17.29
C ALA A 177 24.57 8.73 -17.73
N LEU A 178 23.35 9.23 -17.90
CA LEU A 178 23.10 10.64 -18.24
C LEU A 178 23.51 11.58 -17.09
N GLU A 179 23.20 11.22 -15.84
CA GLU A 179 23.55 12.00 -14.65
C GLU A 179 25.09 12.00 -14.40
N ALA A 180 25.80 10.97 -14.82
CA ALA A 180 27.26 10.85 -14.74
C ALA A 180 28.01 11.59 -15.85
N THR A 181 27.31 12.02 -16.92
CA THR A 181 27.93 12.77 -18.02
C THR A 181 28.05 14.23 -17.62
N PRO A 182 29.26 14.81 -17.46
CA PRO A 182 29.42 16.21 -17.10
C PRO A 182 28.82 17.10 -18.19
N THR A 183 27.98 18.03 -17.80
CA THR A 183 27.50 19.10 -18.68
C THR A 183 28.69 19.91 -19.15
N LEU A 184 29.10 19.73 -20.41
CA LEU A 184 30.03 20.62 -21.08
C LEU A 184 29.35 21.99 -21.18
N SER A 185 29.69 22.91 -20.25
CA SER A 185 29.36 24.31 -20.45
C SER A 185 30.21 24.83 -21.63
N ALA A 186 29.51 25.21 -22.71
CA ALA A 186 30.15 25.93 -23.80
C ALA A 186 30.72 27.28 -23.28
N PRO A 187 31.86 27.77 -23.82
CA PRO A 187 32.49 29.00 -23.45
C PRO A 187 31.66 30.24 -23.75
#